data_f601fce58599a56aa12d828d91c8e1a9
#
_entry.id   f601fce58599a56aa12d828d91c8e1a9
#
_cell.length_a   1.000
_cell.length_b   1.000
_cell.length_c   1.000
_cell.angle_alpha   90.00
_cell.angle_beta   90.00
_cell.angle_gamma   90.00
#
_symmetry.space_group_name_H-M   'P 1'
#
loop_
_entity.id
_entity.type
_entity.pdbx_description
1 polymer ?
#
loop_
_entity_poly.entity_id
_entity_poly.type
_entity_poly.pdbx_seq_one_letter_code
_entity_poly.pdbx_strand_id
1 'polypeptide(L)'
;MLLDFTVANYCCYAEEVTLDLTRGSLKTLTPRGGSSWREQTWRVAAIFGANASGKSTLLDALDCLHHAVGDQRDILYQPFSLDRDHAAQPSRFSIGFTHENERYSYSVEVHRWGVSREELWAAGQRWRKVFVRTQGPEDDEPTVESGTTLKGATNEVRRITTSKDLFLAIALKYKHATLAPIARSLRAMRFIHHSDEERSSRLRWVMSRLTDAPEQWTGITNAIAQVADLGIVGLEVERQEVPREVLELLRRFPWSEDEDSEVPAEVLKELQRHLVLHHRGADGEEYPLASSQQSQGTLTWLATVGPAIDALQLGQVLCVDELDAS
;
A
#
# COMPACT_ATOMS: atom_id res chain seq x y z
N MET A 1 -1.08 11.41 7.32
CA MET A 1 0.02 12.08 6.58
C MET A 1 1.30 11.41 6.98
N LEU A 2 2.18 11.04 6.04
CA LEU A 2 3.52 10.51 6.30
C LEU A 2 4.47 11.66 6.68
N LEU A 3 5.28 11.48 7.70
CA LEU A 3 6.26 12.46 8.16
C LEU A 3 7.70 12.01 7.90
N ASP A 4 8.00 10.78 8.27
CA ASP A 4 9.31 10.17 8.06
C ASP A 4 9.18 8.66 7.96
N PHE A 5 10.14 8.02 7.27
CA PHE A 5 10.28 6.58 7.21
C PHE A 5 11.75 6.21 7.25
N THR A 6 12.10 5.29 8.11
CA THR A 6 13.45 4.80 8.32
C THR A 6 13.48 3.30 8.22
N VAL A 7 14.46 2.76 7.51
CA VAL A 7 14.71 1.34 7.39
C VAL A 7 16.21 1.05 7.60
N ALA A 8 16.52 -0.05 8.26
CA ALA A 8 17.89 -0.50 8.47
C ALA A 8 17.98 -2.03 8.37
N ASN A 9 19.12 -2.50 7.90
CA ASN A 9 19.37 -3.93 7.66
C ASN A 9 18.27 -4.60 6.85
N TYR A 10 17.99 -4.06 5.66
CA TYR A 10 16.95 -4.55 4.78
C TYR A 10 17.42 -4.56 3.32
N CYS A 11 17.36 -5.70 2.65
CA CYS A 11 17.76 -5.89 1.26
C CYS A 11 19.16 -5.32 0.95
N CYS A 12 19.25 -4.21 0.20
CA CYS A 12 20.53 -3.56 -0.14
C CYS A 12 21.02 -2.56 0.93
N TYR A 13 20.25 -2.29 1.97
CA TYR A 13 20.63 -1.37 3.05
C TYR A 13 21.22 -2.11 4.24
N ALA A 14 22.54 -2.01 4.43
CA ALA A 14 23.21 -2.45 5.66
C ALA A 14 22.89 -1.47 6.81
N GLU A 15 23.16 -0.19 6.56
CA GLU A 15 22.96 0.89 7.51
C GLU A 15 21.56 1.51 7.41
N GLU A 16 21.27 2.40 8.33
CA GLU A 16 20.01 3.13 8.40
C GLU A 16 19.86 4.13 7.24
N VAL A 17 18.71 4.09 6.58
CA VAL A 17 18.33 5.06 5.54
C VAL A 17 16.99 5.67 5.92
N THR A 18 16.90 6.99 5.87
CA THR A 18 15.72 7.76 6.27
C THR A 18 15.18 8.62 5.12
N LEU A 19 13.89 8.50 4.84
CA LEU A 19 13.11 9.46 4.07
C LEU A 19 12.42 10.42 5.06
N ASP A 20 12.88 11.67 5.12
CA ASP A 20 12.31 12.70 5.99
C ASP A 20 11.51 13.71 5.16
N LEU A 21 10.21 13.78 5.40
CA LEU A 21 9.29 14.71 4.75
C LEU A 21 8.99 15.94 5.61
N THR A 22 9.58 16.05 6.79
CA THR A 22 9.40 17.22 7.66
C THR A 22 10.27 18.37 7.18
N ARG A 23 9.79 19.60 7.38
CA ARG A 23 10.58 20.78 7.06
C ARG A 23 11.58 21.07 8.19
N GLY A 24 12.74 21.56 7.83
CA GLY A 24 13.77 21.96 8.80
C GLY A 24 13.33 23.02 9.81
N SER A 25 12.18 23.68 9.59
CA SER A 25 11.55 24.59 10.55
C SER A 25 10.87 23.88 11.73
N LEU A 26 10.52 22.61 11.59
CA LEU A 26 9.92 21.79 12.65
C LEU A 26 10.99 21.40 13.67
N LYS A 27 11.15 22.19 14.73
CA LYS A 27 12.13 21.94 15.83
C LYS A 27 11.50 21.25 17.03
N THR A 28 10.22 20.92 16.98
CA THR A 28 9.46 20.37 18.10
C THR A 28 8.71 19.12 17.65
N LEU A 29 8.25 18.31 18.59
CA LEU A 29 7.51 17.09 18.28
C LEU A 29 6.20 17.37 17.51
N THR A 30 5.61 18.54 17.75
CA THR A 30 4.36 18.98 17.13
C THR A 30 4.49 20.41 16.63
N PRO A 31 3.76 20.82 15.58
CA PRO A 31 3.71 22.21 15.13
C PRO A 31 3.33 23.18 16.27
N ARG A 32 3.93 24.36 16.29
CA ARG A 32 3.66 25.43 17.28
C ARG A 32 3.28 26.72 16.59
N GLY A 33 2.78 27.69 17.36
CA GLY A 33 2.49 29.04 16.85
C GLY A 33 1.35 29.10 15.85
N GLY A 34 0.39 28.17 15.91
CA GLY A 34 -0.75 28.14 14.98
C GLY A 34 -0.42 27.48 13.64
N SER A 35 0.80 26.99 13.42
CA SER A 35 1.15 26.25 12.20
C SER A 35 0.53 24.84 12.19
N SER A 36 0.22 24.35 11.00
CA SER A 36 -0.35 23.03 10.77
C SER A 36 0.73 22.02 10.34
N TRP A 37 0.43 20.73 10.44
CA TRP A 37 1.29 19.68 9.87
C TRP A 37 1.53 19.89 8.38
N ARG A 38 0.51 20.38 7.66
CA ARG A 38 0.58 20.67 6.23
C ARG A 38 1.63 21.72 5.88
N GLU A 39 1.87 22.68 6.77
CA GLU A 39 2.90 23.72 6.61
C GLU A 39 4.28 23.25 7.03
N GLN A 40 4.35 22.24 7.89
CA GLN A 40 5.58 21.68 8.43
C GLN A 40 6.07 20.44 7.70
N THR A 41 5.41 20.03 6.60
CA THR A 41 5.80 18.87 5.78
C THR A 41 5.93 19.24 4.31
N TRP A 42 6.78 18.51 3.60
CA TRP A 42 6.83 18.51 2.15
C TRP A 42 5.70 17.63 1.61
N ARG A 43 4.96 18.13 0.61
CA ARG A 43 3.84 17.40 0.00
C ARG A 43 4.28 16.47 -1.11
N VAL A 44 5.45 16.76 -1.68
CA VAL A 44 6.04 15.99 -2.77
C VAL A 44 7.50 15.80 -2.43
N ALA A 45 7.96 14.58 -2.57
CA ALA A 45 9.37 14.21 -2.52
C ALA A 45 9.71 13.39 -3.75
N ALA A 46 10.89 13.57 -4.29
CA ALA A 46 11.40 12.77 -5.39
C ALA A 46 12.76 12.17 -4.97
N ILE A 47 12.91 10.88 -5.22
CA ILE A 47 14.11 10.11 -4.89
C ILE A 47 14.89 9.87 -6.18
N PHE A 48 16.10 10.43 -6.25
CA PHE A 48 16.98 10.29 -7.40
C PHE A 48 18.24 9.50 -7.01
N GLY A 49 18.79 8.79 -7.98
CA GLY A 49 20.03 8.03 -7.79
C GLY A 49 20.33 7.13 -8.98
N ALA A 50 21.54 6.60 -9.04
CA ALA A 50 21.94 5.65 -10.07
C ALA A 50 21.11 4.35 -10.01
N ASN A 51 21.12 3.57 -11.09
CA ASN A 51 20.52 2.23 -11.06
C ASN A 51 21.19 1.38 -9.97
N ALA A 52 20.40 0.53 -9.33
CA ALA A 52 20.81 -0.29 -8.17
C ALA A 52 21.26 0.50 -6.92
N SER A 53 20.93 1.80 -6.79
CA SER A 53 21.22 2.57 -5.58
C SER A 53 20.21 2.38 -4.43
N GLY A 54 19.19 1.52 -4.61
CA GLY A 54 18.20 1.22 -3.59
C GLY A 54 16.92 2.07 -3.65
N LYS A 55 16.71 2.92 -4.66
CA LYS A 55 15.49 3.78 -4.75
C LYS A 55 14.20 2.98 -4.58
N SER A 56 14.01 1.94 -5.38
CA SER A 56 12.85 1.04 -5.30
C SER A 56 12.82 0.30 -3.96
N THR A 57 13.96 -0.15 -3.44
CA THR A 57 14.04 -0.85 -2.15
C THR A 57 13.48 -0.01 -0.98
N LEU A 58 13.63 1.32 -1.02
CA LEU A 58 13.06 2.19 0.02
C LEU A 58 11.54 2.21 -0.03
N LEU A 59 10.96 2.28 -1.23
CA LEU A 59 9.52 2.23 -1.43
C LEU A 59 8.96 0.83 -1.14
N ASP A 60 9.67 -0.23 -1.54
CA ASP A 60 9.31 -1.62 -1.24
C ASP A 60 9.30 -1.88 0.27
N ALA A 61 10.28 -1.35 1.01
CA ALA A 61 10.32 -1.46 2.47
C ALA A 61 9.13 -0.77 3.14
N LEU A 62 8.74 0.41 2.64
CA LEU A 62 7.56 1.13 3.14
C LEU A 62 6.27 0.39 2.80
N ASP A 63 6.15 -0.15 1.59
CA ASP A 63 5.00 -0.94 1.13
C ASP A 63 4.88 -2.25 1.91
N CYS A 64 6.00 -2.94 2.12
CA CYS A 64 6.06 -4.16 2.93
C CYS A 64 5.56 -3.92 4.36
N LEU A 65 5.99 -2.83 5.02
CA LEU A 65 5.47 -2.45 6.35
C LEU A 65 3.98 -2.12 6.30
N HIS A 66 3.54 -1.37 5.28
CA HIS A 66 2.13 -1.04 5.05
C HIS A 66 1.27 -2.31 4.92
N HIS A 67 1.71 -3.28 4.14
CA HIS A 67 1.03 -4.56 3.95
C HIS A 67 1.03 -5.40 5.24
N ALA A 68 2.15 -5.48 5.94
CA ALA A 68 2.26 -6.23 7.20
C ALA A 68 1.29 -5.71 8.28
N VAL A 69 1.09 -4.39 8.38
CA VAL A 69 0.06 -3.80 9.26
C VAL A 69 -1.36 -4.15 8.80
N GLY A 70 -1.55 -4.52 7.54
CA GLY A 70 -2.83 -4.91 6.95
C GLY A 70 -3.24 -6.36 7.11
N ASP A 71 -2.54 -7.16 7.91
CA ASP A 71 -2.76 -8.61 8.07
C ASP A 71 -2.28 -9.45 6.86
N GLN A 72 -1.47 -8.87 5.98
CA GLN A 72 -0.70 -9.67 5.03
C GLN A 72 0.62 -10.01 5.72
N ARG A 73 0.91 -11.31 5.83
CA ARG A 73 2.15 -11.81 6.43
C ARG A 73 3.31 -11.66 5.46
N ASP A 74 3.61 -10.42 5.09
CA ASP A 74 4.76 -10.12 4.26
C ASP A 74 6.05 -10.36 5.05
N ILE A 75 7.09 -10.74 4.31
CA ILE A 75 8.38 -11.07 4.89
C ILE A 75 9.11 -9.77 5.21
N LEU A 76 8.88 -9.21 6.39
CA LEU A 76 9.62 -8.05 6.88
C LEU A 76 11.11 -8.36 7.14
N TYR A 77 11.46 -9.62 7.37
CA TYR A 77 12.85 -10.02 7.60
C TYR A 77 13.55 -10.34 6.28
N GLN A 78 14.27 -9.37 5.75
CA GLN A 78 15.11 -9.48 4.57
C GLN A 78 16.45 -8.76 4.82
N PRO A 79 17.33 -9.29 5.70
CA PRO A 79 18.53 -8.59 6.11
C PRO A 79 19.52 -8.44 4.96
N PHE A 80 20.40 -7.45 5.07
CA PHE A 80 21.53 -7.29 4.16
C PHE A 80 22.40 -8.56 4.18
N SER A 81 22.53 -9.20 3.03
CA SER A 81 23.10 -10.54 2.92
C SER A 81 24.57 -10.59 2.47
N LEU A 82 25.17 -9.44 2.15
CA LEU A 82 26.56 -9.37 1.69
C LEU A 82 27.57 -9.29 2.84
N ASP A 83 27.09 -9.30 4.08
CA ASP A 83 27.87 -9.29 5.30
C ASP A 83 27.25 -10.26 6.32
N ARG A 84 28.08 -11.10 6.93
CA ARG A 84 27.63 -12.11 7.91
C ARG A 84 27.06 -11.50 9.18
N ASP A 85 27.61 -10.37 9.62
CA ASP A 85 27.19 -9.72 10.84
C ASP A 85 25.80 -9.10 10.68
N HIS A 86 25.52 -8.45 9.54
CA HIS A 86 24.21 -7.92 9.21
C HIS A 86 23.18 -9.01 8.95
N ALA A 87 23.58 -10.10 8.29
CA ALA A 87 22.68 -11.24 8.05
C ALA A 87 22.16 -11.91 9.33
N ALA A 88 22.82 -11.72 10.47
CA ALA A 88 22.40 -12.24 11.77
C ALA A 88 21.56 -11.24 12.60
N GLN A 89 21.52 -9.96 12.18
CA GLN A 89 20.81 -8.90 12.89
C GLN A 89 19.35 -8.77 12.42
N PRO A 90 18.47 -8.11 13.22
CA PRO A 90 17.10 -7.85 12.80
C PRO A 90 17.05 -6.80 11.68
N SER A 91 16.06 -6.95 10.79
CA SER A 91 15.61 -5.83 9.97
C SER A 91 14.78 -4.88 10.83
N ARG A 92 14.98 -3.58 10.66
CA ARG A 92 14.31 -2.54 11.47
C ARG A 92 13.57 -1.57 10.59
N PHE A 93 12.37 -1.22 11.03
CA PHE A 93 11.51 -0.24 10.36
C PHE A 93 11.02 0.77 11.39
N SER A 94 10.97 2.03 10.99
CA SER A 94 10.34 3.09 11.79
C SER A 94 9.58 4.04 10.88
N ILE A 95 8.37 4.43 11.26
CA ILE A 95 7.53 5.34 10.50
C ILE A 95 6.90 6.39 11.40
N GLY A 96 7.10 7.66 11.04
CA GLY A 96 6.42 8.80 11.62
C GLY A 96 5.22 9.20 10.78
N PHE A 97 4.05 9.33 11.39
CA PHE A 97 2.82 9.71 10.69
C PHE A 97 1.87 10.49 11.59
N THR A 98 0.82 11.07 11.00
CA THR A 98 -0.23 11.75 11.76
C THR A 98 -1.55 11.00 11.70
N HIS A 99 -2.25 10.95 12.84
CA HIS A 99 -3.64 10.53 12.98
C HIS A 99 -4.38 11.59 13.81
N GLU A 100 -5.53 12.07 13.32
CA GLU A 100 -6.33 13.12 14.00
C GLU A 100 -5.49 14.33 14.48
N ASN A 101 -4.55 14.77 13.65
CA ASN A 101 -3.63 15.88 13.94
C ASN A 101 -2.58 15.59 15.05
N GLU A 102 -2.56 14.42 15.66
CA GLU A 102 -1.48 13.95 16.53
C GLU A 102 -0.39 13.23 15.71
N ARG A 103 0.88 13.40 16.10
CA ARG A 103 2.00 12.65 15.54
C ARG A 103 2.18 11.34 16.28
N TYR A 104 2.39 10.29 15.51
CA TYR A 104 2.77 8.97 16.01
C TYR A 104 4.11 8.54 15.43
N SER A 105 4.85 7.76 16.20
CA SER A 105 6.01 7.01 15.74
C SER A 105 5.76 5.53 15.99
N TYR A 106 5.84 4.74 14.94
CA TYR A 106 5.69 3.30 15.00
C TYR A 106 6.97 2.62 14.52
N SER A 107 7.50 1.69 15.30
CA SER A 107 8.73 0.96 14.97
C SER A 107 8.62 -0.52 15.21
N VAL A 108 9.33 -1.30 14.39
CA VAL A 108 9.34 -2.76 14.40
C VAL A 108 10.76 -3.28 14.21
N GLU A 109 11.15 -4.27 15.02
CA GLU A 109 12.35 -5.07 14.85
C GLU A 109 11.98 -6.52 14.56
N VAL A 110 12.45 -7.05 13.42
CA VAL A 110 12.06 -8.38 12.94
C VAL A 110 13.29 -9.25 12.70
N HIS A 111 13.30 -10.42 13.31
CA HIS A 111 14.27 -11.47 13.11
C HIS A 111 13.70 -12.60 12.24
N ARG A 112 14.53 -13.54 11.85
CA ARG A 112 14.11 -14.75 11.13
C ARG A 112 13.01 -15.54 11.86
N TRP A 113 13.07 -15.57 13.19
CA TRP A 113 12.10 -16.28 14.02
C TRP A 113 10.80 -15.48 14.23
N GLY A 114 10.82 -14.16 14.12
CA GLY A 114 9.65 -13.31 14.30
C GLY A 114 9.98 -11.90 14.76
N VAL A 115 8.97 -11.20 15.25
CA VAL A 115 9.02 -9.82 15.73
C VAL A 115 9.55 -9.81 17.17
N SER A 116 10.75 -9.26 17.39
CA SER A 116 11.35 -9.14 18.72
C SER A 116 10.81 -7.92 19.49
N ARG A 117 10.55 -6.83 18.76
CA ARG A 117 10.09 -5.57 19.34
C ARG A 117 9.16 -4.84 18.41
N GLU A 118 8.11 -4.26 18.96
CA GLU A 118 7.14 -3.43 18.25
C GLU A 118 6.67 -2.33 19.19
N GLU A 119 6.73 -1.08 18.73
CA GLU A 119 6.43 0.07 19.56
C GLU A 119 5.54 1.07 18.83
N LEU A 120 4.63 1.68 19.59
CA LEU A 120 3.85 2.81 19.15
C LEU A 120 3.91 3.92 20.20
N TRP A 121 4.32 5.10 19.77
CA TRP A 121 4.45 6.30 20.59
C TRP A 121 3.61 7.43 20.00
N ALA A 122 2.98 8.23 20.86
CA ALA A 122 2.25 9.44 20.51
C ALA A 122 3.01 10.68 20.97
N ALA A 123 3.08 11.71 20.11
CA ALA A 123 3.75 12.96 20.43
C ALA A 123 2.79 13.92 21.16
N GLY A 124 3.26 14.46 22.27
CA GLY A 124 2.65 15.58 22.98
C GLY A 124 3.74 16.62 23.28
N GLN A 125 3.81 17.11 24.50
CA GLN A 125 4.99 17.86 24.96
C GLN A 125 6.23 16.96 25.02
N ARG A 126 6.01 15.67 25.26
CA ARG A 126 7.00 14.59 25.23
C ARG A 126 6.38 13.39 24.52
N TRP A 127 7.22 12.45 24.11
CA TRP A 127 6.74 11.16 23.63
C TRP A 127 6.01 10.41 24.75
N ARG A 128 4.84 9.90 24.46
CA ARG A 128 4.01 9.08 25.36
C ARG A 128 3.88 7.70 24.76
N LYS A 129 4.20 6.68 25.54
CA LYS A 129 3.99 5.29 25.16
C LYS A 129 2.51 5.03 24.92
N VAL A 130 2.17 4.48 23.76
CA VAL A 130 0.87 3.87 23.49
C VAL A 130 0.96 2.40 23.83
N PHE A 131 1.92 1.69 23.24
CA PHE A 131 2.31 0.34 23.65
C PHE A 131 3.77 0.06 23.29
N VAL A 132 4.36 -0.92 23.98
CA VAL A 132 5.60 -1.58 23.63
C VAL A 132 5.36 -3.08 23.75
N ARG A 133 5.57 -3.82 22.66
CA ARG A 133 5.53 -5.26 22.61
C ARG A 133 6.95 -5.80 22.49
N THR A 134 7.26 -6.81 23.27
CA THR A 134 8.54 -7.54 23.20
C THR A 134 8.27 -9.04 23.24
N GLN A 135 9.12 -9.80 22.53
CA GLN A 135 9.05 -11.27 22.53
C GLN A 135 10.44 -11.82 22.23
N GLY A 136 10.85 -12.84 22.98
CA GLY A 136 12.05 -13.62 22.69
C GLY A 136 11.77 -14.77 21.73
N PRO A 137 12.82 -15.43 21.21
CA PRO A 137 12.65 -16.55 20.26
C PRO A 137 12.00 -17.79 20.87
N GLU A 138 12.07 -17.95 22.21
CA GLU A 138 11.53 -19.09 22.95
C GLU A 138 10.23 -18.75 23.71
N ASP A 139 9.75 -17.48 23.59
CA ASP A 139 8.54 -17.06 24.29
C ASP A 139 7.29 -17.51 23.53
N ASP A 140 6.35 -18.18 24.19
CA ASP A 140 5.07 -18.61 23.61
C ASP A 140 4.16 -17.41 23.29
N GLU A 141 4.16 -16.38 24.15
CA GLU A 141 3.32 -15.19 24.02
C GLU A 141 4.16 -13.91 24.12
N PRO A 142 3.78 -12.82 23.40
CA PRO A 142 4.43 -11.54 23.57
C PRO A 142 4.09 -10.89 24.92
N THR A 143 5.04 -10.12 25.45
CA THR A 143 4.78 -9.16 26.52
C THR A 143 4.36 -7.83 25.92
N VAL A 144 3.27 -7.24 26.43
CA VAL A 144 2.78 -5.93 25.96
C VAL A 144 2.66 -4.96 27.13
N GLU A 145 3.47 -3.93 27.11
CA GLU A 145 3.39 -2.82 28.05
C GLU A 145 2.48 -1.73 27.47
N SER A 146 1.34 -1.52 28.13
CA SER A 146 0.33 -0.54 27.71
C SER A 146 0.62 0.83 28.29
N GLY A 147 0.49 1.88 27.47
CA GLY A 147 0.42 3.25 27.94
C GLY A 147 -0.94 3.59 28.58
N THR A 148 -1.00 4.70 29.28
CA THR A 148 -2.21 5.14 30.02
C THR A 148 -3.39 5.48 29.12
N THR A 149 -3.14 5.79 27.84
CA THR A 149 -4.16 6.13 26.85
C THR A 149 -4.72 4.93 26.08
N LEU A 150 -4.09 3.77 26.21
CA LEU A 150 -4.52 2.56 25.51
C LEU A 150 -5.78 1.99 26.15
N LYS A 151 -6.89 2.04 25.42
CA LYS A 151 -8.20 1.54 25.85
C LYS A 151 -8.68 0.47 24.86
N GLY A 152 -9.19 -0.64 25.37
CA GLY A 152 -9.75 -1.72 24.56
C GLY A 152 -9.31 -3.10 25.03
N ALA A 153 -9.58 -4.11 24.21
CA ALA A 153 -9.33 -5.52 24.49
C ALA A 153 -7.85 -5.89 24.26
N THR A 154 -6.93 -5.20 24.93
CA THR A 154 -5.47 -5.35 24.74
C THR A 154 -4.98 -6.77 25.09
N ASN A 155 -5.49 -7.35 26.18
CA ASN A 155 -5.07 -8.69 26.61
C ASN A 155 -5.56 -9.79 25.64
N GLU A 156 -6.76 -9.64 25.08
CA GLU A 156 -7.32 -10.55 24.09
C GLU A 156 -6.50 -10.51 22.81
N VAL A 157 -6.17 -9.31 22.31
CA VAL A 157 -5.29 -9.12 21.15
C VAL A 157 -3.91 -9.73 21.42
N ARG A 158 -3.32 -9.51 22.60
CA ARG A 158 -2.02 -10.06 22.98
C ARG A 158 -2.01 -11.59 22.89
N ARG A 159 -3.03 -12.27 23.44
CA ARG A 159 -3.11 -13.74 23.47
C ARG A 159 -3.21 -14.39 22.10
N ILE A 160 -3.75 -13.71 21.12
CA ILE A 160 -3.88 -14.24 19.75
C ILE A 160 -2.76 -13.76 18.82
N THR A 161 -1.86 -12.89 19.30
CA THR A 161 -0.70 -12.41 18.55
C THR A 161 0.42 -13.44 18.66
N THR A 162 0.84 -13.98 17.52
CA THR A 162 1.97 -14.90 17.44
C THR A 162 3.29 -14.16 17.27
N SER A 163 4.43 -14.88 17.31
CA SER A 163 5.74 -14.28 17.05
C SER A 163 5.87 -13.73 15.61
N LYS A 164 5.07 -14.19 14.67
CA LYS A 164 5.08 -13.77 13.27
C LYS A 164 4.14 -12.60 12.97
N ASP A 165 3.25 -12.27 13.89
CA ASP A 165 2.26 -11.24 13.69
C ASP A 165 2.73 -9.91 14.27
N LEU A 166 2.33 -8.79 13.64
CA LEU A 166 2.40 -7.48 14.28
C LEU A 166 1.19 -7.32 15.23
N PHE A 167 1.45 -6.87 16.44
CA PHE A 167 0.40 -6.58 17.42
C PHE A 167 -0.59 -5.52 16.89
N LEU A 168 -0.07 -4.51 16.17
CA LEU A 168 -0.87 -3.47 15.55
C LEU A 168 -1.79 -4.04 14.44
N ALA A 169 -1.31 -5.02 13.66
CA ALA A 169 -2.08 -5.69 12.62
C ALA A 169 -3.24 -6.51 13.22
N ILE A 170 -2.95 -7.28 14.26
CA ILE A 170 -3.97 -8.05 14.98
C ILE A 170 -5.00 -7.10 15.64
N ALA A 171 -4.53 -5.99 16.24
CA ALA A 171 -5.41 -4.97 16.79
C ALA A 171 -6.31 -4.33 15.72
N LEU A 172 -5.82 -4.11 14.52
CA LEU A 172 -6.60 -3.63 13.38
C LEU A 172 -7.67 -4.65 12.98
N LYS A 173 -7.28 -5.91 12.79
CA LYS A 173 -8.16 -7.02 12.39
C LYS A 173 -9.33 -7.20 13.35
N TYR A 174 -9.04 -7.18 14.66
CA TYR A 174 -10.04 -7.35 15.70
C TYR A 174 -10.66 -6.03 16.19
N LYS A 175 -10.47 -4.93 15.43
CA LYS A 175 -11.13 -3.63 15.65
C LYS A 175 -10.89 -3.07 17.06
N HIS A 176 -9.65 -3.19 17.57
CA HIS A 176 -9.26 -2.62 18.87
C HIS A 176 -9.57 -1.12 18.94
N ALA A 177 -10.25 -0.68 20.00
CA ALA A 177 -10.85 0.66 20.09
C ALA A 177 -9.84 1.80 19.83
N THR A 178 -8.65 1.74 20.42
CA THR A 178 -7.61 2.78 20.26
C THR A 178 -6.71 2.50 19.04
N LEU A 179 -6.27 1.25 18.84
CA LEU A 179 -5.20 0.97 17.86
C LEU A 179 -5.72 0.85 16.43
N ALA A 180 -6.96 0.37 16.21
CA ALA A 180 -7.45 0.19 14.87
C ALA A 180 -7.61 1.51 14.07
N PRO A 181 -8.09 2.63 14.63
CA PRO A 181 -8.10 3.92 13.93
C PRO A 181 -6.69 4.40 13.57
N ILE A 182 -5.72 4.27 14.47
CA ILE A 182 -4.32 4.66 14.26
C ILE A 182 -3.70 3.82 13.12
N ALA A 183 -3.88 2.50 13.17
CA ALA A 183 -3.42 1.59 12.13
C ALA A 183 -4.00 1.91 10.75
N ARG A 184 -5.30 2.29 10.67
CA ARG A 184 -5.91 2.73 9.41
C ARG A 184 -5.25 3.98 8.84
N SER A 185 -4.84 4.93 9.70
CA SER A 185 -4.13 6.13 9.23
C SER A 185 -2.72 5.80 8.71
N LEU A 186 -2.02 4.85 9.31
CA LEU A 186 -0.77 4.32 8.78
C LEU A 186 -1.00 3.67 7.41
N ARG A 187 -2.12 2.96 7.25
CA ARG A 187 -2.49 2.32 5.99
C ARG A 187 -3.15 3.25 4.95
N ALA A 188 -3.24 4.56 5.20
CA ALA A 188 -3.77 5.53 4.23
C ALA A 188 -2.70 5.90 3.18
N MET A 189 -2.15 4.88 2.53
CA MET A 189 -1.13 4.98 1.48
C MET A 189 -1.53 4.14 0.27
N ARG A 190 -1.13 4.58 -0.91
CA ARG A 190 -1.28 3.87 -2.17
C ARG A 190 0.07 3.74 -2.84
N PHE A 191 0.42 2.53 -3.24
CA PHE A 191 1.65 2.23 -3.96
C PHE A 191 1.34 1.90 -5.41
N ILE A 192 2.21 2.37 -6.31
CA ILE A 192 2.16 2.09 -7.73
C ILE A 192 3.55 1.63 -8.16
N HIS A 193 3.68 0.32 -8.40
CA HIS A 193 4.86 -0.30 -8.98
C HIS A 193 4.58 -0.63 -10.46
N HIS A 194 5.60 -0.64 -11.30
CA HIS A 194 5.44 -0.83 -12.76
C HIS A 194 5.64 -2.29 -13.21
N SER A 195 5.22 -3.28 -12.42
CA SER A 195 5.15 -4.66 -12.88
C SER A 195 3.92 -4.90 -13.78
N ASP A 196 4.02 -5.83 -14.72
CA ASP A 196 2.91 -6.20 -15.63
C ASP A 196 1.69 -6.75 -14.86
N GLU A 197 1.94 -7.51 -13.79
CA GLU A 197 0.90 -8.07 -12.94
C GLU A 197 0.12 -7.00 -12.21
N GLU A 198 0.82 -6.04 -11.61
CA GLU A 198 0.20 -4.92 -10.91
C GLU A 198 -0.52 -3.96 -11.87
N ARG A 199 0.04 -3.72 -13.06
CA ARG A 199 -0.65 -2.93 -14.09
C ARG A 199 -1.99 -3.58 -14.45
N SER A 200 -2.01 -4.88 -14.67
CA SER A 200 -3.23 -5.63 -14.95
C SER A 200 -4.23 -5.54 -13.80
N SER A 201 -3.77 -5.63 -12.56
CA SER A 201 -4.60 -5.45 -11.37
C SER A 201 -5.19 -4.04 -11.28
N ARG A 202 -4.40 -3.01 -11.55
CA ARG A 202 -4.88 -1.61 -11.57
C ARG A 202 -5.87 -1.33 -12.70
N LEU A 203 -5.68 -1.93 -13.89
CA LEU A 203 -6.69 -1.85 -14.97
C LEU A 203 -8.00 -2.52 -14.57
N ARG A 204 -7.97 -3.67 -13.91
CA ARG A 204 -9.18 -4.29 -13.33
C ARG A 204 -9.86 -3.36 -12.32
N TRP A 205 -9.07 -2.70 -11.47
CA TRP A 205 -9.59 -1.70 -10.55
C TRP A 205 -10.27 -0.53 -11.29
N VAL A 206 -9.69 0.01 -12.36
CA VAL A 206 -10.32 1.06 -13.20
C VAL A 206 -11.64 0.57 -13.77
N MET A 207 -11.66 -0.66 -14.31
CA MET A 207 -12.90 -1.27 -14.84
C MET A 207 -13.97 -1.43 -13.75
N SER A 208 -13.60 -1.83 -12.53
CA SER A 208 -14.57 -1.93 -11.43
C SER A 208 -15.15 -0.55 -11.09
N ARG A 209 -14.35 0.50 -11.06
CA ARG A 209 -14.81 1.87 -10.80
C ARG A 209 -15.77 2.37 -11.87
N LEU A 210 -15.47 2.13 -13.15
CA LEU A 210 -16.37 2.45 -14.27
C LEU A 210 -17.70 1.70 -14.20
N THR A 211 -17.69 0.47 -13.67
CA THR A 211 -18.90 -0.36 -13.53
C THR A 211 -19.70 0.00 -12.28
N ASP A 212 -19.03 0.20 -11.15
CA ASP A 212 -19.68 0.31 -9.83
C ASP A 212 -20.10 1.77 -9.51
N ALA A 213 -19.42 2.77 -10.08
CA ALA A 213 -19.71 4.18 -9.90
C ALA A 213 -19.54 4.98 -11.20
N PRO A 214 -20.30 4.65 -12.28
CA PRO A 214 -20.11 5.25 -13.61
C PRO A 214 -20.33 6.76 -13.62
N GLU A 215 -21.27 7.30 -12.86
CA GLU A 215 -21.55 8.75 -12.80
C GLU A 215 -20.34 9.56 -12.34
N GLN A 216 -19.54 9.00 -11.44
CA GLN A 216 -18.33 9.63 -10.91
C GLN A 216 -17.13 9.40 -11.82
N TRP A 217 -16.93 8.16 -12.28
CA TRP A 217 -15.67 7.75 -12.89
C TRP A 217 -15.60 7.94 -14.40
N THR A 218 -16.74 7.90 -15.15
CA THR A 218 -16.73 8.13 -16.59
C THR A 218 -16.17 9.50 -16.95
N GLY A 219 -16.59 10.56 -16.25
CA GLY A 219 -16.06 11.91 -16.49
C GLY A 219 -14.57 12.02 -16.16
N ILE A 220 -14.12 11.42 -15.07
CA ILE A 220 -12.71 11.42 -14.63
C ILE A 220 -11.84 10.67 -15.64
N THR A 221 -12.23 9.45 -16.02
CA THR A 221 -11.43 8.63 -16.95
C THR A 221 -11.38 9.23 -18.36
N ASN A 222 -12.48 9.82 -18.85
CA ASN A 222 -12.48 10.53 -20.11
C ASN A 222 -11.56 11.75 -20.08
N ALA A 223 -11.57 12.55 -18.98
CA ALA A 223 -10.66 13.66 -18.82
C ALA A 223 -9.19 13.23 -18.76
N ILE A 224 -8.88 12.12 -18.08
CA ILE A 224 -7.54 11.52 -18.03
C ILE A 224 -7.07 11.15 -19.44
N ALA A 225 -7.94 10.51 -20.22
CA ALA A 225 -7.62 10.07 -21.56
C ALA A 225 -7.38 11.27 -22.50
N GLN A 226 -8.20 12.30 -22.41
CA GLN A 226 -8.03 13.54 -23.21
C GLN A 226 -6.74 14.30 -22.89
N VAL A 227 -6.34 14.33 -21.60
CA VAL A 227 -5.07 14.98 -21.19
C VAL A 227 -3.86 14.22 -21.73
N ALA A 228 -3.96 12.91 -21.88
CA ALA A 228 -2.89 12.09 -22.44
C ALA A 228 -2.67 12.31 -23.97
N ASP A 229 -3.55 13.05 -24.64
CA ASP A 229 -3.56 13.28 -26.10
C ASP A 229 -3.43 11.98 -26.93
N LEU A 230 -4.04 10.89 -26.43
CA LEU A 230 -3.96 9.58 -27.05
C LEU A 230 -5.03 9.35 -28.12
N GLY A 231 -5.77 10.40 -28.52
CA GLY A 231 -6.91 10.30 -29.44
C GLY A 231 -8.12 9.56 -28.85
N ILE A 232 -8.09 9.23 -27.57
CA ILE A 232 -9.15 8.56 -26.84
C ILE A 232 -10.22 9.57 -26.46
N VAL A 233 -11.46 9.31 -26.81
CA VAL A 233 -12.61 10.18 -26.47
C VAL A 233 -13.45 9.63 -25.34
N GLY A 234 -13.35 8.32 -25.06
CA GLY A 234 -14.09 7.69 -23.97
C GLY A 234 -13.59 6.32 -23.64
N LEU A 235 -13.96 5.85 -22.43
CA LEU A 235 -13.70 4.51 -21.94
C LEU A 235 -15.04 3.85 -21.57
N GLU A 236 -15.18 2.59 -21.91
CA GLU A 236 -16.35 1.76 -21.59
C GLU A 236 -15.91 0.39 -21.12
N VAL A 237 -16.70 -0.23 -20.26
CA VAL A 237 -16.54 -1.64 -19.87
C VAL A 237 -17.64 -2.45 -20.51
N GLU A 238 -17.28 -3.21 -21.53
CA GLU A 238 -18.18 -4.17 -22.17
C GLU A 238 -18.20 -5.49 -21.41
N ARG A 239 -19.34 -6.19 -21.49
CA ARG A 239 -19.48 -7.57 -21.01
C ARG A 239 -19.49 -8.50 -22.21
N GLN A 240 -18.55 -9.42 -22.24
CA GLN A 240 -18.48 -10.47 -23.26
C GLN A 240 -18.66 -11.83 -22.59
N GLU A 241 -19.24 -12.77 -23.34
CA GLU A 241 -19.34 -14.15 -22.85
C GLU A 241 -17.96 -14.79 -22.78
N VAL A 242 -17.68 -15.49 -21.68
CA VAL A 242 -16.43 -16.24 -21.53
C VAL A 242 -16.46 -17.42 -22.52
N PRO A 243 -15.44 -17.58 -23.37
CA PRO A 243 -15.36 -18.70 -24.31
C PRO A 243 -15.51 -20.06 -23.62
N ARG A 244 -16.18 -21.01 -24.26
CA ARG A 244 -16.43 -22.35 -23.68
C ARG A 244 -15.14 -23.07 -23.30
N GLU A 245 -14.10 -22.92 -24.11
CA GLU A 245 -12.79 -23.52 -23.88
C GLU A 245 -12.16 -23.00 -22.57
N VAL A 246 -12.31 -21.70 -22.29
CA VAL A 246 -11.83 -21.08 -21.06
C VAL A 246 -12.63 -21.58 -19.86
N LEU A 247 -13.95 -21.68 -19.99
CA LEU A 247 -14.81 -22.22 -18.92
C LEU A 247 -14.48 -23.68 -18.61
N GLU A 248 -14.19 -24.50 -19.61
CA GLU A 248 -13.78 -25.89 -19.42
C GLU A 248 -12.41 -26.01 -18.74
N LEU A 249 -11.48 -25.10 -19.06
CA LEU A 249 -10.19 -25.01 -18.39
C LEU A 249 -10.35 -24.62 -16.93
N LEU A 250 -11.15 -23.60 -16.63
CA LEU A 250 -11.38 -23.10 -15.27
C LEU A 250 -12.06 -24.15 -14.37
N ARG A 251 -12.94 -24.99 -14.92
CA ARG A 251 -13.57 -26.10 -14.18
C ARG A 251 -12.58 -27.19 -13.73
N ARG A 252 -11.39 -27.24 -14.31
CA ARG A 252 -10.34 -28.19 -13.90
C ARG A 252 -9.52 -27.74 -12.69
N PHE A 253 -9.65 -26.48 -12.28
CA PHE A 253 -8.97 -25.96 -11.09
C PHE A 253 -9.84 -26.21 -9.85
N PRO A 254 -9.25 -26.67 -8.74
CA PRO A 254 -9.96 -26.78 -7.47
C PRO A 254 -10.19 -25.38 -6.89
N TRP A 255 -11.40 -24.90 -6.93
CA TRP A 255 -11.81 -23.59 -6.41
C TRP A 255 -12.16 -23.63 -4.92
N SER A 256 -12.42 -24.81 -4.37
CA SER A 256 -12.61 -25.09 -2.94
C SER A 256 -12.13 -26.50 -2.63
N GLU A 257 -12.16 -26.90 -1.35
CA GLU A 257 -11.82 -28.28 -0.91
C GLU A 257 -12.85 -29.33 -1.40
N ASP A 258 -14.00 -28.90 -1.92
CA ASP A 258 -15.02 -29.79 -2.50
C ASP A 258 -14.73 -30.05 -4.00
N GLU A 259 -14.66 -31.32 -4.38
CA GLU A 259 -14.34 -31.78 -5.76
C GLU A 259 -15.32 -31.27 -6.85
N ASP A 260 -16.54 -30.86 -6.49
CA ASP A 260 -17.58 -30.34 -7.40
C ASP A 260 -17.73 -28.82 -7.37
N SER A 261 -16.70 -28.08 -6.98
CA SER A 261 -16.80 -26.62 -6.87
C SER A 261 -16.97 -25.94 -8.23
N GLU A 262 -18.05 -25.20 -8.38
CA GLU A 262 -18.27 -24.34 -9.55
C GLU A 262 -17.28 -23.16 -9.55
N VAL A 263 -16.94 -22.66 -10.75
CA VAL A 263 -16.11 -21.46 -10.89
C VAL A 263 -16.78 -20.30 -10.14
N PRO A 264 -16.08 -19.63 -9.21
CA PRO A 264 -16.67 -18.54 -8.44
C PRO A 264 -17.28 -17.45 -9.33
N ALA A 265 -18.47 -16.99 -8.99
CA ALA A 265 -19.19 -15.99 -9.77
C ALA A 265 -18.40 -14.69 -9.96
N GLU A 266 -17.53 -14.35 -8.99
CA GLU A 266 -16.65 -13.18 -9.06
C GLU A 266 -15.58 -13.34 -10.15
N VAL A 267 -14.98 -14.52 -10.27
CA VAL A 267 -13.99 -14.83 -11.31
C VAL A 267 -14.65 -14.74 -12.70
N LEU A 268 -15.86 -15.30 -12.85
CA LEU A 268 -16.61 -15.20 -14.10
C LEU A 268 -16.95 -13.76 -14.46
N LYS A 269 -17.37 -12.94 -13.48
CA LYS A 269 -17.64 -11.50 -13.69
C LYS A 269 -16.39 -10.74 -14.13
N GLU A 270 -15.22 -11.06 -13.57
CA GLU A 270 -13.95 -10.42 -13.97
C GLU A 270 -13.57 -10.80 -15.41
N LEU A 271 -13.70 -12.08 -15.78
CA LEU A 271 -13.38 -12.55 -17.12
C LEU A 271 -14.33 -12.02 -18.20
N GLN A 272 -15.56 -11.67 -17.83
CA GLN A 272 -16.53 -11.08 -18.73
C GLN A 272 -16.31 -9.59 -19.01
N ARG A 273 -15.52 -8.89 -18.19
CA ARG A 273 -15.29 -7.45 -18.31
C ARG A 273 -14.12 -7.17 -19.24
N HIS A 274 -14.39 -6.41 -20.29
CA HIS A 274 -13.39 -5.97 -21.25
C HIS A 274 -13.37 -4.45 -21.31
N LEU A 275 -12.19 -3.86 -21.18
CA LEU A 275 -12.00 -2.42 -21.33
C LEU A 275 -11.93 -2.10 -22.83
N VAL A 276 -12.83 -1.23 -23.27
CA VAL A 276 -12.92 -0.69 -24.62
C VAL A 276 -12.61 0.80 -24.57
N LEU A 277 -11.78 1.25 -25.50
CA LEU A 277 -11.38 2.64 -25.64
C LEU A 277 -11.92 3.18 -26.96
N HIS A 278 -12.70 4.24 -26.89
CA HIS A 278 -13.25 4.90 -28.06
C HIS A 278 -12.25 5.91 -28.61
N HIS A 279 -11.86 5.75 -29.85
CA HIS A 279 -10.93 6.63 -30.55
C HIS A 279 -11.64 7.43 -31.63
N ARG A 280 -11.25 8.69 -31.79
CA ARG A 280 -11.75 9.52 -32.88
C ARG A 280 -11.04 9.17 -34.18
N GLY A 281 -11.80 8.73 -35.17
CA GLY A 281 -11.32 8.44 -36.52
C GLY A 281 -11.03 9.71 -37.35
N ALA A 282 -10.38 9.52 -38.50
CA ALA A 282 -10.06 10.61 -39.44
C ALA A 282 -11.32 11.24 -40.05
N ASP A 283 -12.42 10.53 -40.05
CA ASP A 283 -13.76 10.96 -40.49
C ASP A 283 -14.55 11.71 -39.41
N GLY A 284 -14.00 11.78 -38.17
CA GLY A 284 -14.62 12.40 -37.01
C GLY A 284 -15.55 11.46 -36.23
N GLU A 285 -15.77 10.23 -36.70
CA GLU A 285 -16.56 9.22 -36.02
C GLU A 285 -15.77 8.52 -34.90
N GLU A 286 -16.47 7.88 -33.98
CA GLU A 286 -15.86 7.18 -32.85
C GLU A 286 -15.76 5.67 -33.12
N TYR A 287 -14.58 5.10 -32.90
CA TYR A 287 -14.28 3.71 -33.15
C TYR A 287 -13.87 3.01 -31.84
N PRO A 288 -14.57 1.96 -31.42
CA PRO A 288 -14.20 1.16 -30.26
C PRO A 288 -12.99 0.28 -30.57
N LEU A 289 -11.97 0.34 -29.73
CA LEU A 289 -10.82 -0.53 -29.78
C LEU A 289 -10.64 -1.24 -28.44
N ALA A 290 -10.45 -2.56 -28.48
CA ALA A 290 -10.18 -3.33 -27.27
C ALA A 290 -8.86 -2.92 -26.61
N SER A 291 -8.75 -3.09 -25.29
CA SER A 291 -7.50 -2.80 -24.54
C SER A 291 -6.28 -3.57 -25.08
N SER A 292 -6.47 -4.78 -25.64
CA SER A 292 -5.41 -5.57 -26.28
C SER A 292 -4.81 -4.93 -27.55
N GLN A 293 -5.52 -3.97 -28.14
CA GLN A 293 -5.09 -3.22 -29.34
C GLN A 293 -4.41 -1.91 -28.98
N GLN A 294 -4.32 -1.58 -27.70
CA GLN A 294 -3.69 -0.34 -27.20
C GLN A 294 -2.20 -0.49 -26.99
N SER A 295 -1.50 0.65 -27.02
CA SER A 295 -0.08 0.70 -26.64
C SER A 295 0.10 0.39 -25.16
N GLN A 296 1.26 -0.17 -24.79
CA GLN A 296 1.61 -0.40 -23.38
C GLN A 296 1.64 0.91 -22.59
N GLY A 297 2.13 2.01 -23.21
CA GLY A 297 2.12 3.34 -22.58
C GLY A 297 0.71 3.82 -22.23
N THR A 298 -0.26 3.66 -23.16
CA THR A 298 -1.67 4.00 -22.93
C THR A 298 -2.23 3.24 -21.72
N LEU A 299 -2.00 1.94 -21.68
CA LEU A 299 -2.49 1.09 -20.58
C LEU A 299 -1.81 1.42 -19.25
N THR A 300 -0.50 1.70 -19.27
CA THR A 300 0.26 2.11 -18.08
C THR A 300 -0.25 3.46 -17.56
N TRP A 301 -0.49 4.41 -18.44
CA TRP A 301 -1.04 5.73 -18.09
C TRP A 301 -2.41 5.58 -17.38
N LEU A 302 -3.35 4.85 -17.96
CA LEU A 302 -4.67 4.60 -17.37
C LEU A 302 -4.56 3.88 -16.02
N ALA A 303 -3.70 2.86 -15.94
CA ALA A 303 -3.44 2.09 -14.72
C ALA A 303 -2.76 2.90 -13.61
N THR A 304 -2.14 4.03 -13.95
CA THR A 304 -1.41 4.88 -12.99
C THR A 304 -2.26 6.07 -12.56
N VAL A 305 -2.81 6.81 -13.50
CA VAL A 305 -3.47 8.10 -13.20
C VAL A 305 -4.82 7.91 -12.53
N GLY A 306 -5.60 6.90 -12.90
CA GLY A 306 -6.88 6.60 -12.24
C GLY A 306 -6.72 6.34 -10.74
N PRO A 307 -5.93 5.34 -10.31
CA PRO A 307 -5.63 5.09 -8.90
C PRO A 307 -4.96 6.28 -8.19
N ALA A 308 -4.13 7.07 -8.89
CA ALA A 308 -3.51 8.25 -8.32
C ALA A 308 -4.53 9.34 -7.96
N ILE A 309 -5.48 9.62 -8.85
CA ILE A 309 -6.56 10.58 -8.57
C ILE A 309 -7.43 10.12 -7.40
N ASP A 310 -7.78 8.83 -7.34
CA ASP A 310 -8.54 8.26 -6.21
C ASP A 310 -7.79 8.46 -4.89
N ALA A 311 -6.50 8.14 -4.86
CA ALA A 311 -5.66 8.34 -3.68
C ALA A 311 -5.61 9.81 -3.23
N LEU A 312 -5.47 10.74 -4.19
CA LEU A 312 -5.46 12.18 -3.89
C LEU A 312 -6.81 12.69 -3.39
N GLN A 313 -7.92 12.23 -3.98
CA GLN A 313 -9.28 12.57 -3.51
C GLN A 313 -9.54 12.07 -2.10
N LEU A 314 -9.04 10.89 -1.76
CA LEU A 314 -9.14 10.30 -0.42
C LEU A 314 -8.12 10.90 0.57
N GLY A 315 -7.23 11.81 0.13
CA GLY A 315 -6.19 12.39 0.97
C GLY A 315 -5.13 11.38 1.42
N GLN A 316 -4.92 10.33 0.64
CA GLN A 316 -3.90 9.29 0.90
C GLN A 316 -2.50 9.77 0.47
N VAL A 317 -1.49 9.12 1.00
CA VAL A 317 -0.11 9.24 0.49
C VAL A 317 0.00 8.37 -0.77
N LEU A 318 0.49 8.95 -1.85
CA LEU A 318 0.76 8.25 -3.10
C LEU A 318 2.27 8.05 -3.25
N CYS A 319 2.68 6.79 -3.37
CA CYS A 319 4.05 6.38 -3.64
C CYS A 319 4.09 5.77 -5.05
N VAL A 320 4.96 6.28 -5.90
CA VAL A 320 5.11 5.81 -7.29
C VAL A 320 6.57 5.49 -7.53
N ASP A 321 6.85 4.26 -7.93
CA ASP A 321 8.18 3.86 -8.41
C ASP A 321 8.28 4.06 -9.92
N GLU A 322 9.48 4.36 -10.43
CA GLU A 322 9.78 4.49 -11.86
C GLU A 322 8.79 5.40 -12.64
N LEU A 323 8.52 6.61 -12.13
CA LEU A 323 7.58 7.55 -12.75
C LEU A 323 7.95 7.92 -14.21
N ASP A 324 9.20 7.77 -14.59
CA ASP A 324 9.78 8.03 -15.91
C ASP A 324 9.72 6.81 -16.86
N ALA A 325 9.31 5.65 -16.40
CA ALA A 325 9.21 4.42 -17.20
C ALA A 325 7.90 4.34 -18.02
N SER A 326 7.04 5.37 -17.97
CA SER A 326 5.73 5.42 -18.63
C SER A 326 5.71 6.28 -19.88
#